data_6d92bf33749275019ebe770de00fae02
#
_entry.id   6d92bf33749275019ebe770de00fae02
#
_cell.length_a   1.000
_cell.length_b   1.000
_cell.length_c   1.000
_cell.angle_alpha   90.00
_cell.angle_beta   90.00
_cell.angle_gamma   90.00
#
_symmetry.space_group_name_H-M   'P 1'
#
loop_
_entity.id
_entity.type
_entity.pdbx_description
1 polymer ?
#
loop_
_entity_poly.entity_id
_entity_poly.type
_entity_poly.pdbx_seq_one_letter_code
_entity_poly.pdbx_strand_id
1 'polypeptide(L)'
;MNPQRPGNRFRSDAPQQPRPKSPKSTVQSETKGERSTSRSGPGRFDRGRYSDSRWAQVRRFVHDRPTLERVYWVGVKLFLWLFFGSIGYVITLKYVPVYITPLTISRWMDTFGTDESSHVYKNWRSYDDISKEAALAVVASEDQAFPTHWGFDFDEIQDAIKENQTRKRPRGASTISQQVAKNVFLWNGRSYIRKGLEVYFTVLIELIWGKKRILEVYLNVAETGPMTFGVEAASQRFYGHSAATLTRNEAARIAAVLPNPRLFSIKKPSNYVQRRTGQIARQMRYLGGQKYIRNL
;
A
#
# COMPACT_ATOMS: atom_id res chain seq x y z
N MET A 1 -26.99 50.50 21.22
CA MET A 1 -26.49 50.17 22.56
C MET A 1 -25.41 49.10 22.39
N ASN A 2 -24.17 49.51 22.61
CA ASN A 2 -22.96 48.69 22.53
C ASN A 2 -22.44 48.50 23.96
N PRO A 3 -22.02 47.32 24.38
CA PRO A 3 -20.98 47.26 25.39
C PRO A 3 -19.77 46.41 24.95
N GLN A 4 -18.66 47.06 24.81
CA GLN A 4 -17.38 46.95 25.50
C GLN A 4 -16.74 45.55 25.62
N ARG A 5 -15.56 45.42 24.98
CA ARG A 5 -14.52 44.40 25.23
C ARG A 5 -13.78 44.71 26.53
N PRO A 6 -13.34 43.74 27.32
CA PRO A 6 -12.19 43.86 28.18
C PRO A 6 -10.94 43.27 27.53
N GLY A 7 -9.88 44.07 27.52
CA GLY A 7 -8.54 43.67 27.16
C GLY A 7 -7.90 42.79 28.24
N ASN A 8 -7.12 41.81 27.82
CA ASN A 8 -6.21 41.10 28.69
C ASN A 8 -4.80 41.15 28.12
N ARG A 9 -3.97 41.92 28.82
CA ARG A 9 -2.50 41.95 28.64
C ARG A 9 -1.94 40.68 29.27
N PHE A 10 -1.24 39.85 28.49
CA PHE A 10 -0.29 38.92 29.05
C PHE A 10 1.12 39.31 28.63
N ARG A 11 1.92 39.57 29.65
CA ARG A 11 3.34 39.88 29.66
C ARG A 11 4.10 38.63 29.22
N SER A 12 5.01 38.82 28.30
CA SER A 12 6.03 37.83 27.88
C SER A 12 7.18 37.85 28.87
N ASP A 13 7.36 36.80 29.66
CA ASP A 13 8.59 36.54 30.37
C ASP A 13 9.27 35.31 29.67
N ALA A 14 10.31 35.60 28.89
CA ALA A 14 11.19 34.59 28.34
C ALA A 14 12.41 34.42 29.29
N PRO A 15 12.82 33.19 29.62
CA PRO A 15 14.01 32.96 30.42
C PRO A 15 15.27 33.17 29.56
N GLN A 16 16.20 33.99 30.09
CA GLN A 16 17.53 34.25 29.53
C GLN A 16 18.44 33.02 29.69
N GLN A 17 19.08 32.62 28.61
CA GLN A 17 20.16 31.64 28.62
C GLN A 17 21.48 32.28 29.10
N PRO A 18 22.31 31.58 29.89
CA PRO A 18 23.63 32.09 30.32
C PRO A 18 24.69 31.93 29.19
N ARG A 19 25.47 32.99 29.04
CA ARG A 19 26.62 33.07 28.11
C ARG A 19 27.81 32.18 28.59
N PRO A 20 28.53 31.55 27.71
CA PRO A 20 29.73 30.78 28.05
C PRO A 20 30.92 31.74 28.32
N LYS A 21 31.67 31.48 29.40
CA LYS A 21 32.88 32.18 29.81
C LYS A 21 34.07 31.74 28.96
N SER A 22 34.82 32.72 28.46
CA SER A 22 36.12 32.58 27.81
C SER A 22 37.21 32.14 28.79
N PRO A 23 38.16 31.26 28.39
CA PRO A 23 39.29 30.93 29.25
C PRO A 23 40.40 31.94 29.12
N LYS A 24 41.00 32.28 30.30
CA LYS A 24 42.13 33.19 30.49
C LYS A 24 43.41 32.58 29.96
N SER A 25 44.17 33.41 29.24
CA SER A 25 45.56 33.21 28.90
C SER A 25 46.45 33.28 30.14
N THR A 26 47.35 32.32 30.33
CA THR A 26 48.50 32.40 31.24
C THR A 26 49.78 32.22 30.46
N VAL A 27 50.55 33.28 30.44
CA VAL A 27 51.92 33.36 29.92
C VAL A 27 52.87 33.00 31.05
N GLN A 28 53.83 32.10 30.79
CA GLN A 28 55.13 32.01 31.46
C GLN A 28 56.07 31.21 30.55
N SER A 29 57.02 31.85 29.97
CA SER A 29 58.42 32.16 30.27
C SER A 29 59.37 30.97 30.04
N GLU A 30 60.18 31.19 29.03
CA GLU A 30 61.54 30.78 28.66
C GLU A 30 62.27 29.83 29.58
N THR A 31 62.85 28.76 29.01
CA THR A 31 64.28 28.41 29.22
C THR A 31 64.89 27.77 27.95
N LYS A 32 66.12 28.21 27.71
CA LYS A 32 67.07 27.96 26.63
C LYS A 32 67.78 26.61 26.82
N GLY A 33 67.98 25.84 25.75
CA GLY A 33 68.81 24.63 25.83
C GLY A 33 68.89 23.83 24.53
N GLU A 34 69.98 24.01 23.84
CA GLU A 34 70.76 23.10 23.01
C GLU A 34 70.20 22.43 21.74
N ARG A 35 70.93 22.71 20.65
CA ARG A 35 70.93 22.09 19.33
C ARG A 35 71.28 20.61 19.41
N SER A 36 70.48 19.74 18.81
CA SER A 36 70.96 18.53 18.16
C SER A 36 70.30 18.40 16.80
N THR A 37 71.11 18.41 15.77
CA THR A 37 70.73 18.16 14.38
C THR A 37 70.54 16.68 14.19
N SER A 38 69.28 16.28 13.92
CA SER A 38 69.01 14.96 13.35
C SER A 38 68.13 15.12 12.10
N ARG A 39 68.65 14.58 11.01
CA ARG A 39 68.01 14.54 9.66
C ARG A 39 66.62 13.97 9.71
N SER A 40 65.70 14.78 9.28
CA SER A 40 64.32 14.33 9.01
C SER A 40 64.27 13.48 7.73
N GLY A 41 64.04 12.18 7.88
CA GLY A 41 63.60 11.33 6.80
C GLY A 41 62.17 11.67 6.39
N PRO A 42 61.73 11.34 5.16
CA PRO A 42 60.42 11.71 4.68
C PRO A 42 59.32 11.05 5.55
N GLY A 43 58.42 11.88 6.04
CA GLY A 43 57.32 11.49 6.92
C GLY A 43 56.53 10.32 6.35
N ARG A 44 56.51 9.26 7.13
CA ARG A 44 55.57 8.14 6.92
C ARG A 44 54.18 8.71 7.11
N PHE A 45 53.43 8.87 6.00
CA PHE A 45 52.03 9.19 6.05
C PHE A 45 51.35 8.12 6.92
N ASP A 46 51.02 8.49 8.13
CA ASP A 46 50.11 7.72 9.01
C ASP A 46 48.75 7.68 8.28
N ARG A 47 48.48 6.58 7.58
CA ARG A 47 47.16 6.33 6.99
C ARG A 47 46.20 6.21 8.15
N GLY A 48 45.61 7.36 8.42
CA GLY A 48 44.66 7.59 9.49
C GLY A 48 43.73 6.41 9.71
N ARG A 49 43.56 6.07 10.94
CA ARG A 49 42.54 5.20 11.48
C ARG A 49 41.20 5.52 10.84
N TYR A 50 40.92 4.84 9.72
CA TYR A 50 39.55 4.74 9.23
C TYR A 50 38.75 4.09 10.38
N SER A 51 37.85 4.84 10.99
CA SER A 51 36.94 4.29 12.01
C SER A 51 36.25 3.09 11.37
N ASP A 52 36.58 1.91 11.86
CA ASP A 52 35.97 0.66 11.40
C ASP A 52 34.46 0.81 11.60
N SER A 53 33.76 1.13 10.53
CA SER A 53 32.31 1.20 10.57
C SER A 53 31.78 -0.14 11.08
N ARG A 54 30.69 -0.15 11.82
CA ARG A 54 30.03 -1.38 12.30
C ARG A 54 29.90 -2.42 11.19
N TRP A 55 29.73 -1.97 9.95
CA TRP A 55 29.66 -2.80 8.75
C TRP A 55 31.00 -3.48 8.41
N ALA A 56 32.15 -2.84 8.64
CA ALA A 56 33.46 -3.45 8.43
C ALA A 56 33.73 -4.54 9.47
N GLN A 57 33.29 -4.37 10.71
CA GLN A 57 33.40 -5.38 11.77
C GLN A 57 32.51 -6.60 11.47
N VAL A 58 31.24 -6.39 11.06
CA VAL A 58 30.34 -7.48 10.64
C VAL A 58 30.91 -8.22 9.43
N ARG A 59 31.46 -7.50 8.45
CA ARG A 59 32.05 -8.11 7.25
C ARG A 59 33.24 -9.01 7.60
N ARG A 60 34.15 -8.58 8.51
CA ARG A 60 35.26 -9.40 8.99
C ARG A 60 34.76 -10.62 9.77
N PHE A 61 33.81 -10.45 10.68
CA PHE A 61 33.23 -11.54 11.45
C PHE A 61 32.61 -12.65 10.59
N VAL A 62 31.95 -12.25 9.49
CA VAL A 62 31.39 -13.21 8.54
C VAL A 62 32.47 -13.87 7.68
N HIS A 63 33.48 -13.13 7.25
CA HIS A 63 34.55 -13.64 6.37
C HIS A 63 35.49 -14.63 7.05
N ASP A 64 35.73 -14.48 8.37
CA ASP A 64 36.59 -15.38 9.16
C ASP A 64 35.91 -16.75 9.44
N ARG A 65 34.65 -16.93 9.05
CA ARG A 65 33.90 -18.19 9.25
C ARG A 65 33.28 -18.67 7.93
N PRO A 66 33.92 -19.62 7.23
CA PRO A 66 33.47 -20.05 5.89
C PRO A 66 32.04 -20.59 5.84
N THR A 67 31.52 -21.10 6.94
CA THR A 67 30.12 -21.55 7.05
C THR A 67 29.14 -20.37 7.10
N LEU A 68 29.45 -19.31 7.85
CA LEU A 68 28.64 -18.11 7.95
C LEU A 68 28.67 -17.31 6.63
N GLU A 69 29.83 -17.27 5.96
CA GLU A 69 29.93 -16.63 4.64
C GLU A 69 29.05 -17.34 3.61
N ARG A 70 29.05 -18.67 3.59
CA ARG A 70 28.17 -19.44 2.70
C ARG A 70 26.68 -19.17 3.00
N VAL A 71 26.28 -19.18 4.27
CA VAL A 71 24.89 -18.87 4.68
C VAL A 71 24.49 -17.46 4.28
N TYR A 72 25.37 -16.49 4.48
CA TYR A 72 25.14 -15.10 4.06
C TYR A 72 24.93 -15.01 2.54
N TRP A 73 25.82 -15.59 1.73
CA TRP A 73 25.69 -15.55 0.27
C TRP A 73 24.49 -16.32 -0.25
N VAL A 74 24.12 -17.44 0.38
CA VAL A 74 22.86 -18.15 0.07
C VAL A 74 21.66 -17.26 0.38
N GLY A 75 21.66 -16.58 1.54
CA GLY A 75 20.58 -15.63 1.88
C GLY A 75 20.47 -14.46 0.90
N VAL A 76 21.60 -13.87 0.51
CA VAL A 76 21.63 -12.80 -0.51
C VAL A 76 21.12 -13.28 -1.86
N LYS A 77 21.59 -14.44 -2.33
CA LYS A 77 21.11 -15.02 -3.61
C LYS A 77 19.61 -15.31 -3.58
N LEU A 78 19.11 -15.90 -2.48
CA LEU A 78 17.69 -16.17 -2.30
C LEU A 78 16.86 -14.87 -2.30
N PHE A 79 17.33 -13.85 -1.59
CA PHE A 79 16.68 -12.53 -1.56
C PHE A 79 16.63 -11.92 -2.96
N LEU A 80 17.75 -11.90 -3.70
CA LEU A 80 17.80 -11.38 -5.06
C LEU A 80 16.89 -12.17 -6.00
N TRP A 81 16.89 -13.50 -5.88
CA TRP A 81 16.01 -14.35 -6.67
C TRP A 81 14.54 -14.07 -6.40
N LEU A 82 14.14 -13.95 -5.13
CA LEU A 82 12.76 -13.59 -4.74
C LEU A 82 12.41 -12.17 -5.23
N PHE A 83 13.31 -11.22 -5.07
CA PHE A 83 13.10 -9.83 -5.47
C PHE A 83 12.92 -9.71 -6.99
N PHE A 84 13.86 -10.20 -7.79
CA PHE A 84 13.76 -10.15 -9.25
C PHE A 84 12.68 -11.08 -9.79
N GLY A 85 12.48 -12.23 -9.16
CA GLY A 85 11.39 -13.16 -9.48
C GLY A 85 10.02 -12.53 -9.27
N SER A 86 9.83 -11.77 -8.19
CA SER A 86 8.56 -11.06 -7.95
C SER A 86 8.30 -9.97 -9.00
N ILE A 87 9.33 -9.23 -9.43
CA ILE A 87 9.22 -8.25 -10.52
C ILE A 87 8.85 -8.95 -11.84
N GLY A 88 9.55 -10.04 -12.19
CA GLY A 88 9.24 -10.85 -13.36
C GLY A 88 7.80 -11.39 -13.34
N TYR A 89 7.34 -11.84 -12.17
CA TYR A 89 5.96 -12.30 -11.98
C TYR A 89 4.95 -11.17 -12.19
N VAL A 90 5.20 -9.97 -11.63
CA VAL A 90 4.34 -8.79 -11.85
C VAL A 90 4.32 -8.42 -13.34
N ILE A 91 5.47 -8.43 -14.04
CA ILE A 91 5.53 -8.15 -15.48
C ILE A 91 4.69 -9.18 -16.27
N THR A 92 4.82 -10.46 -15.95
CA THR A 92 4.04 -11.54 -16.61
C THR A 92 2.53 -11.30 -16.43
N LEU A 93 2.09 -11.00 -15.22
CA LEU A 93 0.67 -10.77 -14.93
C LEU A 93 0.12 -9.45 -15.54
N LYS A 94 0.95 -8.59 -16.10
CA LYS A 94 0.49 -7.46 -16.93
C LYS A 94 -0.25 -7.95 -18.16
N TYR A 95 0.20 -9.05 -18.76
CA TYR A 95 -0.27 -9.52 -20.07
C TYR A 95 -1.16 -10.77 -19.99
N VAL A 96 -1.07 -11.50 -18.89
CA VAL A 96 -1.77 -12.79 -18.71
C VAL A 96 -2.95 -12.61 -17.75
N PRO A 97 -4.13 -13.22 -18.04
CA PRO A 97 -5.26 -13.24 -17.11
C PRO A 97 -4.90 -13.87 -15.75
N VAL A 98 -5.36 -13.26 -14.65
CA VAL A 98 -5.11 -13.73 -13.29
C VAL A 98 -6.22 -14.70 -12.87
N TYR A 99 -6.11 -15.97 -13.23
CA TYR A 99 -7.13 -16.98 -12.90
C TYR A 99 -7.09 -17.44 -11.46
N ILE A 100 -5.89 -17.60 -10.88
CA ILE A 100 -5.70 -18.12 -9.52
C ILE A 100 -5.06 -17.01 -8.67
N THR A 101 -5.64 -16.77 -7.50
CA THR A 101 -5.11 -15.81 -6.53
C THR A 101 -5.02 -16.46 -5.15
N PRO A 102 -4.11 -16.01 -4.26
CA PRO A 102 -4.08 -16.47 -2.87
C PRO A 102 -5.43 -16.30 -2.16
N LEU A 103 -6.18 -15.26 -2.51
CA LEU A 103 -7.55 -15.06 -2.01
C LEU A 103 -8.47 -16.21 -2.43
N THR A 104 -8.47 -16.57 -3.72
CA THR A 104 -9.32 -17.66 -4.25
C THR A 104 -8.97 -18.99 -3.61
N ILE A 105 -7.66 -19.29 -3.48
CA ILE A 105 -7.18 -20.51 -2.83
C ILE A 105 -7.62 -20.55 -1.36
N SER A 106 -7.43 -19.46 -0.62
CA SER A 106 -7.83 -19.39 0.78
C SER A 106 -9.34 -19.63 0.94
N ARG A 107 -10.17 -19.03 0.07
CA ARG A 107 -11.61 -19.24 0.10
C ARG A 107 -12.01 -20.67 -0.21
N TRP A 108 -11.33 -21.28 -1.18
CA TRP A 108 -11.54 -22.69 -1.50
C TRP A 108 -11.14 -23.60 -0.32
N MET A 109 -10.02 -23.29 0.34
CA MET A 109 -9.60 -24.03 1.54
C MET A 109 -10.59 -23.86 2.72
N ASP A 110 -11.23 -22.69 2.85
CA ASP A 110 -12.25 -22.43 3.89
C ASP A 110 -13.49 -23.35 3.73
N THR A 111 -13.72 -23.96 2.56
CA THR A 111 -14.85 -24.86 2.32
C THR A 111 -14.58 -26.31 2.76
N PHE A 112 -13.33 -26.70 3.02
CA PHE A 112 -13.04 -28.05 3.49
C PHE A 112 -13.62 -28.29 4.90
N GLY A 113 -14.40 -29.35 5.01
CA GLY A 113 -15.06 -29.71 6.28
C GLY A 113 -16.32 -28.91 6.59
N THR A 114 -16.85 -28.16 5.62
CA THR A 114 -18.15 -27.48 5.72
C THR A 114 -19.12 -28.00 4.64
N ASP A 115 -20.42 -27.77 4.84
CA ASP A 115 -21.45 -28.07 3.82
C ASP A 115 -21.51 -27.04 2.69
N GLU A 116 -20.59 -26.06 2.69
CA GLU A 116 -20.53 -25.02 1.66
C GLU A 116 -20.02 -25.60 0.33
N SER A 117 -20.62 -25.16 -0.78
CA SER A 117 -20.17 -25.54 -2.13
C SER A 117 -18.75 -25.06 -2.37
N SER A 118 -17.85 -25.97 -2.72
CA SER A 118 -16.46 -25.68 -3.11
C SER A 118 -16.33 -25.13 -4.55
N HIS A 119 -17.44 -24.99 -5.28
CA HIS A 119 -17.41 -24.51 -6.65
C HIS A 119 -17.07 -23.02 -6.74
N VAL A 120 -15.94 -22.71 -7.38
CA VAL A 120 -15.47 -21.33 -7.61
C VAL A 120 -16.08 -20.80 -8.90
N TYR A 121 -16.93 -19.77 -8.79
CA TYR A 121 -17.46 -19.04 -9.94
C TYR A 121 -16.51 -17.93 -10.31
N LYS A 122 -15.82 -18.07 -11.43
CA LYS A 122 -14.89 -17.08 -11.96
C LYS A 122 -14.84 -17.17 -13.48
N ASN A 123 -14.99 -16.02 -14.14
CA ASN A 123 -14.89 -15.90 -15.59
C ASN A 123 -14.17 -14.59 -15.92
N TRP A 124 -12.97 -14.71 -16.47
CA TRP A 124 -12.16 -13.55 -16.84
C TRP A 124 -12.74 -12.83 -18.05
N ARG A 125 -12.81 -11.51 -17.96
CA ARG A 125 -13.13 -10.63 -19.09
C ARG A 125 -12.09 -9.51 -19.20
N SER A 126 -11.75 -9.13 -20.44
CA SER A 126 -10.90 -7.95 -20.65
C SER A 126 -11.63 -6.68 -20.22
N TYR A 127 -10.89 -5.63 -19.92
CA TYR A 127 -11.48 -4.35 -19.48
C TYR A 127 -12.49 -3.81 -20.48
N ASP A 128 -12.25 -4.02 -21.79
CA ASP A 128 -13.10 -3.49 -22.86
C ASP A 128 -14.39 -4.30 -23.06
N ASP A 129 -14.41 -5.56 -22.59
CA ASP A 129 -15.59 -6.44 -22.58
C ASP A 129 -16.45 -6.29 -21.31
N ILE A 130 -16.07 -5.42 -20.38
CA ILE A 130 -16.84 -5.11 -19.17
C ILE A 130 -17.50 -3.75 -19.33
N SER A 131 -18.78 -3.65 -18.91
CA SER A 131 -19.51 -2.39 -18.90
C SER A 131 -18.72 -1.30 -18.15
N LYS A 132 -18.59 -0.13 -18.74
CA LYS A 132 -17.96 1.04 -18.09
C LYS A 132 -18.74 1.46 -16.82
N GLU A 133 -20.02 1.12 -16.71
CA GLU A 133 -20.78 1.33 -15.47
C GLU A 133 -20.24 0.47 -14.33
N ALA A 134 -19.77 -0.77 -14.58
CA ALA A 134 -19.15 -1.60 -13.55
C ALA A 134 -17.82 -1.03 -13.07
N ALA A 135 -16.96 -0.62 -13.99
CA ALA A 135 -15.70 0.03 -13.68
C ALA A 135 -15.90 1.32 -12.86
N LEU A 136 -16.84 2.17 -13.30
CA LEU A 136 -17.18 3.42 -12.61
C LEU A 136 -17.79 3.17 -11.23
N ALA A 137 -18.65 2.14 -11.07
CA ALA A 137 -19.26 1.82 -9.79
C ALA A 137 -18.23 1.41 -8.74
N VAL A 138 -17.23 0.62 -9.16
CA VAL A 138 -16.11 0.23 -8.29
C VAL A 138 -15.29 1.45 -7.89
N VAL A 139 -14.90 2.29 -8.84
CA VAL A 139 -14.15 3.53 -8.55
C VAL A 139 -14.96 4.45 -7.62
N ALA A 140 -16.24 4.65 -7.89
CA ALA A 140 -17.10 5.50 -7.07
C ALA A 140 -17.31 4.98 -5.65
N SER A 141 -17.26 3.65 -5.44
CA SER A 141 -17.52 3.05 -4.14
C SER A 141 -16.28 2.81 -3.29
N GLU A 142 -15.16 2.48 -3.90
CA GLU A 142 -13.94 2.02 -3.23
C GLU A 142 -12.83 3.07 -3.21
N ASP A 143 -12.71 3.88 -4.29
CA ASP A 143 -11.55 4.72 -4.49
C ASP A 143 -11.85 5.81 -5.53
N GLN A 144 -12.46 6.91 -5.07
CA GLN A 144 -12.89 7.97 -5.99
C GLN A 144 -11.72 8.69 -6.65
N ALA A 145 -10.58 8.79 -6.00
CA ALA A 145 -9.37 9.41 -6.51
C ALA A 145 -8.48 8.45 -7.33
N PHE A 146 -8.95 7.23 -7.62
CA PHE A 146 -8.20 6.20 -8.34
C PHE A 146 -7.49 6.68 -9.61
N PRO A 147 -8.09 7.52 -10.48
CA PRO A 147 -7.41 8.01 -11.69
C PRO A 147 -6.22 8.94 -11.42
N THR A 148 -6.14 9.55 -10.24
CA THR A 148 -5.23 10.68 -9.98
C THR A 148 -4.09 10.38 -9.03
N HIS A 149 -4.23 9.40 -8.13
CA HIS A 149 -3.17 9.03 -7.19
C HIS A 149 -2.27 7.89 -7.72
N TRP A 150 -1.09 7.73 -7.12
CA TRP A 150 -0.11 6.66 -7.40
C TRP A 150 -0.18 5.52 -6.37
N GLY A 151 -1.30 4.82 -6.36
CA GLY A 151 -1.49 3.64 -5.51
C GLY A 151 -1.89 3.95 -4.07
N PHE A 152 -1.69 5.17 -3.59
CA PHE A 152 -2.01 5.61 -2.23
C PHE A 152 -2.75 6.93 -2.27
N ASP A 153 -3.91 6.99 -1.63
CA ASP A 153 -4.67 8.22 -1.40
C ASP A 153 -4.31 8.74 0.01
N PHE A 154 -3.36 9.68 0.05
CA PHE A 154 -2.88 10.24 1.31
C PHE A 154 -3.92 11.14 1.99
N ASP A 155 -4.78 11.81 1.22
CA ASP A 155 -5.84 12.64 1.74
C ASP A 155 -6.90 11.79 2.44
N GLU A 156 -7.34 10.71 1.78
CA GLU A 156 -8.25 9.72 2.35
C GLU A 156 -7.67 9.02 3.59
N ILE A 157 -6.35 8.74 3.60
CA ILE A 157 -5.66 8.17 4.76
C ILE A 157 -5.70 9.16 5.95
N GLN A 158 -5.42 10.43 5.72
CA GLN A 158 -5.47 11.46 6.77
C GLN A 158 -6.88 11.62 7.33
N ASP A 159 -7.89 11.67 6.46
CA ASP A 159 -9.28 11.77 6.85
C ASP A 159 -9.75 10.54 7.62
N ALA A 160 -9.38 9.35 7.18
CA ALA A 160 -9.67 8.12 7.91
C ALA A 160 -9.01 8.11 9.31
N ILE A 161 -7.78 8.60 9.46
CA ILE A 161 -7.11 8.71 10.78
C ILE A 161 -7.89 9.65 11.68
N LYS A 162 -8.28 10.85 11.20
CA LYS A 162 -9.06 11.83 11.98
C LYS A 162 -10.41 11.26 12.42
N GLU A 163 -11.16 10.66 11.47
CA GLU A 163 -12.47 10.08 11.74
C GLU A 163 -12.39 8.89 12.71
N ASN A 164 -11.35 8.05 12.62
CA ASN A 164 -11.19 6.88 13.47
C ASN A 164 -10.91 7.20 14.94
N GLN A 165 -10.52 8.44 15.26
CA GLN A 165 -10.39 8.90 16.65
C GLN A 165 -11.74 8.91 17.38
N THR A 166 -12.84 9.11 16.66
CA THR A 166 -14.19 9.25 17.23
C THR A 166 -15.12 8.08 16.89
N ARG A 167 -14.76 7.25 15.90
CA ARG A 167 -15.60 6.13 15.42
C ARG A 167 -15.41 4.87 16.27
N LYS A 168 -16.49 4.23 16.65
CA LYS A 168 -16.49 2.89 17.28
C LYS A 168 -15.99 1.79 16.33
N ARG A 169 -16.15 1.97 15.02
CA ARG A 169 -15.67 1.03 13.98
C ARG A 169 -14.76 1.79 13.03
N PRO A 170 -13.49 1.40 12.96
CA PRO A 170 -12.54 2.07 12.07
C PRO A 170 -12.96 2.02 10.60
N ARG A 171 -12.82 3.16 9.91
CA ARG A 171 -12.93 3.26 8.46
C ARG A 171 -11.59 2.87 7.84
N GLY A 172 -11.62 2.04 6.81
CA GLY A 172 -10.45 1.73 6.00
C GLY A 172 -10.24 2.81 4.92
N ALA A 173 -8.97 3.04 4.57
CA ALA A 173 -8.55 3.94 3.50
C ALA A 173 -7.64 3.19 2.50
N SER A 174 -8.03 1.96 2.14
CA SER A 174 -7.25 1.16 1.18
C SER A 174 -7.76 1.41 -0.23
N THR A 175 -6.86 1.77 -1.13
CA THR A 175 -7.13 2.03 -2.55
C THR A 175 -7.41 0.74 -3.34
N ILE A 176 -7.94 0.86 -4.55
CA ILE A 176 -8.10 -0.24 -5.50
C ILE A 176 -6.76 -0.94 -5.76
N SER A 177 -5.68 -0.17 -5.94
CA SER A 177 -4.33 -0.71 -6.18
C SER A 177 -3.83 -1.56 -5.00
N GLN A 178 -4.03 -1.10 -3.76
CA GLN A 178 -3.69 -1.87 -2.55
C GLN A 178 -4.53 -3.14 -2.42
N GLN A 179 -5.81 -3.08 -2.77
CA GLN A 179 -6.69 -4.26 -2.77
C GLN A 179 -6.26 -5.28 -3.82
N VAL A 180 -5.86 -4.85 -5.02
CA VAL A 180 -5.29 -5.73 -6.06
C VAL A 180 -3.99 -6.35 -5.58
N ALA A 181 -3.05 -5.56 -5.07
CA ALA A 181 -1.78 -6.06 -4.54
C ALA A 181 -2.00 -7.14 -3.47
N LYS A 182 -2.90 -6.88 -2.53
CA LYS A 182 -3.28 -7.85 -1.49
C LYS A 182 -3.88 -9.13 -2.08
N ASN A 183 -4.89 -9.01 -2.95
CA ASN A 183 -5.68 -10.16 -3.41
C ASN A 183 -4.91 -11.06 -4.38
N VAL A 184 -3.98 -10.48 -5.17
CA VAL A 184 -3.23 -11.19 -6.22
C VAL A 184 -1.93 -11.80 -5.70
N PHE A 185 -1.24 -11.12 -4.77
CA PHE A 185 0.12 -11.51 -4.39
C PHE A 185 0.25 -11.99 -2.94
N LEU A 186 -0.74 -11.73 -2.07
CA LEU A 186 -0.58 -11.93 -0.64
C LEU A 186 -1.65 -12.85 -0.06
N TRP A 187 -1.29 -13.48 1.06
CA TRP A 187 -2.18 -14.35 1.82
C TRP A 187 -3.17 -13.56 2.70
N ASN A 188 -4.24 -14.21 3.12
CA ASN A 188 -5.18 -13.67 4.10
C ASN A 188 -4.54 -13.61 5.49
N GLY A 189 -4.88 -12.55 6.24
CA GLY A 189 -4.38 -12.36 7.60
C GLY A 189 -4.05 -10.90 7.90
N ARG A 190 -3.70 -10.63 9.15
CA ARG A 190 -3.31 -9.31 9.64
C ARG A 190 -1.89 -9.39 10.20
N SER A 191 -0.91 -8.86 9.47
CA SER A 191 0.46 -8.70 9.96
C SER A 191 1.11 -7.47 9.34
N TYR A 192 2.05 -6.87 10.05
CA TYR A 192 2.82 -5.73 9.56
C TYR A 192 3.71 -6.10 8.36
N ILE A 193 4.27 -7.33 8.37
CA ILE A 193 5.06 -7.86 7.24
C ILE A 193 4.20 -7.92 5.98
N ARG A 194 3.00 -8.49 6.06
CA ARG A 194 2.06 -8.53 4.95
C ARG A 194 1.69 -7.11 4.47
N LYS A 195 1.49 -6.16 5.39
CA LYS A 195 1.20 -4.76 5.02
C LYS A 195 2.39 -4.10 4.32
N GLY A 196 3.62 -4.38 4.73
CA GLY A 196 4.83 -3.93 4.02
C GLY A 196 4.93 -4.50 2.60
N LEU A 197 4.64 -5.80 2.44
CA LEU A 197 4.58 -6.43 1.11
C LEU A 197 3.43 -5.88 0.25
N GLU A 198 2.29 -5.52 0.84
CA GLU A 198 1.19 -4.87 0.14
C GLU A 198 1.63 -3.52 -0.43
N VAL A 199 2.36 -2.71 0.34
CA VAL A 199 2.95 -1.45 -0.15
C VAL A 199 3.92 -1.72 -1.30
N TYR A 200 4.82 -2.69 -1.15
CA TYR A 200 5.79 -3.08 -2.19
C TYR A 200 5.10 -3.46 -3.51
N PHE A 201 4.13 -4.37 -3.48
CA PHE A 201 3.41 -4.78 -4.69
C PHE A 201 2.52 -3.67 -5.24
N THR A 202 1.96 -2.80 -4.40
CA THR A 202 1.20 -1.63 -4.87
C THR A 202 2.07 -0.72 -5.74
N VAL A 203 3.29 -0.41 -5.29
CA VAL A 203 4.25 0.38 -6.07
C VAL A 203 4.59 -0.32 -7.38
N LEU A 204 4.87 -1.62 -7.34
CA LEU A 204 5.22 -2.37 -8.55
C LEU A 204 4.10 -2.37 -9.59
N ILE A 205 2.84 -2.64 -9.19
CA ILE A 205 1.73 -2.67 -10.16
C ILE A 205 1.41 -1.29 -10.71
N GLU A 206 1.54 -0.23 -9.93
CA GLU A 206 1.37 1.15 -10.44
C GLU A 206 2.43 1.52 -11.48
N LEU A 207 3.69 1.16 -11.24
CA LEU A 207 4.78 1.42 -12.16
C LEU A 207 4.70 0.58 -13.45
N ILE A 208 4.27 -0.69 -13.34
CA ILE A 208 4.37 -1.65 -14.43
C ILE A 208 3.05 -1.78 -15.20
N TRP A 209 1.89 -1.86 -14.51
CA TRP A 209 0.61 -2.17 -15.15
C TRP A 209 -0.13 -0.96 -15.69
N GLY A 210 -0.13 0.15 -14.92
CA GLY A 210 -0.97 1.31 -15.17
C GLY A 210 -2.43 1.09 -14.75
N LYS A 211 -3.18 2.19 -14.67
CA LYS A 211 -4.54 2.24 -14.10
C LYS A 211 -5.55 1.31 -14.77
N LYS A 212 -5.57 1.29 -16.12
CA LYS A 212 -6.49 0.43 -16.86
C LYS A 212 -6.32 -1.05 -16.49
N ARG A 213 -5.06 -1.54 -16.44
CA ARG A 213 -4.80 -2.94 -16.11
C ARG A 213 -5.08 -3.25 -14.64
N ILE A 214 -4.75 -2.35 -13.72
CA ILE A 214 -5.06 -2.53 -12.30
C ILE A 214 -6.57 -2.67 -12.11
N LEU A 215 -7.36 -1.80 -12.72
CA LEU A 215 -8.82 -1.85 -12.62
C LEU A 215 -9.40 -3.10 -13.30
N GLU A 216 -8.87 -3.51 -14.46
CA GLU A 216 -9.24 -4.77 -15.10
C GLU A 216 -9.04 -5.96 -14.18
N VAL A 217 -7.85 -6.07 -13.56
CA VAL A 217 -7.57 -7.15 -12.61
C VAL A 217 -8.52 -7.08 -11.42
N TYR A 218 -8.75 -5.89 -10.85
CA TYR A 218 -9.70 -5.72 -9.75
C TYR A 218 -11.08 -6.27 -10.09
N LEU A 219 -11.62 -5.87 -11.24
CA LEU A 219 -12.94 -6.28 -11.73
C LEU A 219 -13.07 -7.79 -11.96
N ASN A 220 -11.95 -8.49 -12.09
CA ASN A 220 -11.90 -9.94 -12.31
C ASN A 220 -11.56 -10.76 -11.06
N VAL A 221 -10.90 -10.16 -10.04
CA VAL A 221 -10.44 -10.92 -8.87
C VAL A 221 -11.16 -10.57 -7.57
N ALA A 222 -11.88 -9.45 -7.51
CA ALA A 222 -12.61 -9.05 -6.31
C ALA A 222 -13.72 -10.08 -6.00
N GLU A 223 -13.81 -10.49 -4.74
CA GLU A 223 -14.92 -11.35 -4.28
C GLU A 223 -16.20 -10.51 -4.28
N THR A 224 -17.25 -11.01 -4.92
CA THR A 224 -18.56 -10.33 -5.11
C THR A 224 -19.72 -11.08 -4.46
N GLY A 225 -19.45 -12.25 -3.91
CA GLY A 225 -20.37 -13.11 -3.19
C GLY A 225 -19.69 -14.40 -2.77
N PRO A 226 -20.33 -15.26 -2.01
CA PRO A 226 -19.76 -16.55 -1.61
C PRO A 226 -19.24 -17.31 -2.83
N MET A 227 -17.94 -17.63 -2.86
CA MET A 227 -17.24 -18.33 -3.93
C MET A 227 -17.40 -17.69 -5.32
N THR A 228 -17.73 -16.40 -5.40
CA THR A 228 -17.95 -15.67 -6.67
C THR A 228 -16.92 -14.56 -6.80
N PHE A 229 -16.09 -14.63 -7.84
CA PHE A 229 -14.98 -13.71 -8.07
C PHE A 229 -15.12 -13.01 -9.42
N GLY A 230 -15.07 -11.68 -9.38
CA GLY A 230 -15.18 -10.80 -10.52
C GLY A 230 -16.61 -10.46 -10.91
N VAL A 231 -16.72 -9.38 -11.68
CA VAL A 231 -18.01 -8.80 -12.07
C VAL A 231 -18.75 -9.64 -13.13
N GLU A 232 -18.03 -10.37 -13.99
CA GLU A 232 -18.66 -11.25 -14.99
C GLU A 232 -19.34 -12.43 -14.30
N ALA A 233 -18.65 -13.10 -13.37
CA ALA A 233 -19.24 -14.19 -12.61
C ALA A 233 -20.44 -13.71 -11.77
N ALA A 234 -20.35 -12.52 -11.18
CA ALA A 234 -21.46 -11.90 -10.46
C ALA A 234 -22.65 -11.60 -11.39
N SER A 235 -22.39 -11.02 -12.55
CA SER A 235 -23.42 -10.67 -13.54
C SER A 235 -24.18 -11.91 -13.99
N GLN A 236 -23.47 -12.93 -14.44
CA GLN A 236 -24.09 -14.18 -14.88
C GLN A 236 -24.85 -14.88 -13.78
N ARG A 237 -24.26 -15.00 -12.57
CA ARG A 237 -24.86 -15.73 -11.45
C ARG A 237 -26.10 -15.05 -10.88
N PHE A 238 -26.10 -13.73 -10.80
CA PHE A 238 -27.13 -12.98 -10.08
C PHE A 238 -28.13 -12.26 -10.99
N TYR A 239 -27.74 -11.94 -12.23
CA TYR A 239 -28.60 -11.25 -13.21
C TYR A 239 -28.88 -12.07 -14.48
N GLY A 240 -28.09 -13.12 -14.77
CA GLY A 240 -28.33 -14.00 -15.91
C GLY A 240 -27.82 -13.46 -17.25
N HIS A 241 -26.96 -12.42 -17.25
CA HIS A 241 -26.41 -11.83 -18.46
C HIS A 241 -24.95 -11.42 -18.27
N SER A 242 -24.26 -11.09 -19.38
CA SER A 242 -22.85 -10.70 -19.36
C SER A 242 -22.63 -9.36 -18.66
N ALA A 243 -21.44 -9.21 -18.04
CA ALA A 243 -21.00 -7.94 -17.46
C ALA A 243 -20.87 -6.81 -18.49
N ALA A 244 -20.79 -7.11 -19.77
CA ALA A 244 -20.79 -6.10 -20.86
C ALA A 244 -22.07 -5.26 -20.88
N THR A 245 -23.21 -5.84 -20.44
CA THR A 245 -24.54 -5.21 -20.47
C THR A 245 -25.04 -4.76 -19.10
N LEU A 246 -24.16 -4.78 -18.07
CA LEU A 246 -24.56 -4.31 -16.73
C LEU A 246 -25.05 -2.86 -16.78
N THR A 247 -26.24 -2.66 -16.25
CA THR A 247 -26.82 -1.33 -16.03
C THR A 247 -26.12 -0.65 -14.83
N ARG A 248 -26.32 0.67 -14.72
CA ARG A 248 -25.77 1.45 -13.58
C ARG A 248 -26.22 0.91 -12.23
N ASN A 249 -27.48 0.51 -12.09
CA ASN A 249 -28.01 0.02 -10.83
C ASN A 249 -27.47 -1.37 -10.47
N GLU A 250 -27.32 -2.26 -11.44
CA GLU A 250 -26.71 -3.58 -11.23
C GLU A 250 -25.25 -3.46 -10.87
N ALA A 251 -24.49 -2.63 -11.59
CA ALA A 251 -23.10 -2.32 -11.30
C ALA A 251 -22.93 -1.72 -9.89
N ALA A 252 -23.75 -0.74 -9.52
CA ALA A 252 -23.76 -0.15 -8.20
C ALA A 252 -24.11 -1.16 -7.10
N ARG A 253 -24.99 -2.14 -7.39
CA ARG A 253 -25.33 -3.21 -6.43
C ARG A 253 -24.19 -4.21 -6.26
N ILE A 254 -23.49 -4.59 -7.32
CA ILE A 254 -22.27 -5.40 -7.22
C ILE A 254 -21.22 -4.64 -6.37
N ALA A 255 -21.00 -3.36 -6.62
CA ALA A 255 -20.07 -2.56 -5.83
C ALA A 255 -20.50 -2.41 -4.36
N ALA A 256 -21.80 -2.37 -4.07
CA ALA A 256 -22.31 -2.23 -2.72
C ALA A 256 -22.03 -3.43 -1.80
N VAL A 257 -21.75 -4.61 -2.35
CA VAL A 257 -21.45 -5.83 -1.56
C VAL A 257 -19.95 -6.03 -1.32
N LEU A 258 -19.08 -5.35 -2.05
CA LEU A 258 -17.60 -5.52 -1.96
C LEU A 258 -17.03 -5.40 -0.55
N PRO A 259 -17.53 -4.53 0.34
CA PRO A 259 -16.98 -4.44 1.70
C PRO A 259 -17.13 -5.71 2.53
N ASN A 260 -18.17 -6.52 2.28
CA ASN A 260 -18.36 -7.82 2.92
C ASN A 260 -19.19 -8.76 2.02
N PRO A 261 -18.60 -9.34 0.98
CA PRO A 261 -19.31 -10.11 -0.04
C PRO A 261 -19.89 -11.43 0.46
N ARG A 262 -19.42 -11.92 1.62
CA ARG A 262 -20.00 -13.14 2.24
C ARG A 262 -21.27 -12.86 3.03
N LEU A 263 -21.40 -11.64 3.57
CA LEU A 263 -22.59 -11.24 4.35
C LEU A 263 -23.64 -10.54 3.50
N PHE A 264 -23.20 -9.72 2.54
CA PHE A 264 -24.07 -8.93 1.71
C PHE A 264 -24.49 -9.69 0.45
N SER A 265 -25.81 -9.71 0.18
CA SER A 265 -26.35 -10.45 -0.97
C SER A 265 -26.80 -9.50 -2.08
N ILE A 266 -26.36 -9.80 -3.30
CA ILE A 266 -26.82 -9.14 -4.52
C ILE A 266 -28.26 -9.56 -4.82
N LYS A 267 -28.57 -10.87 -4.68
CA LYS A 267 -29.87 -11.45 -5.04
C LYS A 267 -30.99 -11.07 -4.05
N LYS A 268 -30.64 -11.02 -2.74
CA LYS A 268 -31.56 -10.63 -1.65
C LYS A 268 -30.97 -9.45 -0.88
N PRO A 269 -30.96 -8.23 -1.47
CA PRO A 269 -30.30 -7.09 -0.86
C PRO A 269 -31.03 -6.63 0.41
N SER A 270 -30.30 -6.51 1.50
CA SER A 270 -30.80 -5.88 2.73
C SER A 270 -31.07 -4.39 2.52
N ASN A 271 -31.79 -3.75 3.46
CA ASN A 271 -32.00 -2.30 3.44
C ASN A 271 -30.69 -1.50 3.38
N TYR A 272 -29.61 -2.02 3.99
CA TYR A 272 -28.28 -1.42 3.89
C TYR A 272 -27.76 -1.47 2.46
N VAL A 273 -27.77 -2.66 1.82
CA VAL A 273 -27.30 -2.83 0.44
C VAL A 273 -28.10 -1.98 -0.53
N GLN A 274 -29.43 -1.90 -0.37
CA GLN A 274 -30.30 -1.05 -1.21
C GLN A 274 -29.91 0.44 -1.09
N ARG A 275 -29.79 0.94 0.15
CA ARG A 275 -29.35 2.34 0.38
C ARG A 275 -27.97 2.61 -0.20
N ARG A 276 -27.02 1.69 0.02
CA ARG A 276 -25.65 1.81 -0.49
C ARG A 276 -25.61 1.81 -2.01
N THR A 277 -26.40 0.94 -2.68
CA THR A 277 -26.58 0.94 -4.13
C THR A 277 -27.01 2.33 -4.64
N GLY A 278 -28.04 2.91 -4.02
CA GLY A 278 -28.51 4.25 -4.40
C GLY A 278 -27.47 5.35 -4.16
N GLN A 279 -26.67 5.24 -3.10
CA GLN A 279 -25.56 6.17 -2.83
C GLN A 279 -24.48 6.06 -3.91
N ILE A 280 -24.03 4.84 -4.25
CA ILE A 280 -23.03 4.60 -5.29
C ILE A 280 -23.53 5.12 -6.65
N ALA A 281 -24.77 4.81 -7.03
CA ALA A 281 -25.34 5.30 -8.28
C ALA A 281 -25.42 6.85 -8.35
N ARG A 282 -25.58 7.54 -7.22
CA ARG A 282 -25.46 9.00 -7.15
C ARG A 282 -24.01 9.47 -7.28
N GLN A 283 -23.07 8.82 -6.57
CA GLN A 283 -21.63 9.13 -6.68
C GLN A 283 -21.11 8.97 -8.10
N MET A 284 -21.50 7.90 -8.81
CA MET A 284 -21.17 7.72 -10.23
C MET A 284 -21.62 8.91 -11.10
N ARG A 285 -22.77 9.53 -10.80
CA ARG A 285 -23.23 10.74 -11.51
C ARG A 285 -22.41 11.98 -11.13
N TYR A 286 -22.12 12.16 -9.84
CA TYR A 286 -21.32 13.31 -9.36
C TYR A 286 -19.90 13.29 -9.89
N LEU A 287 -19.30 12.12 -10.11
CA LEU A 287 -18.00 11.98 -10.77
C LEU A 287 -18.05 12.32 -12.29
N GLY A 288 -19.23 12.58 -12.87
CA GLY A 288 -19.37 12.90 -14.30
C GLY A 288 -19.62 11.69 -15.19
N GLY A 289 -20.01 10.53 -14.60
CA GLY A 289 -20.33 9.31 -15.35
C GLY A 289 -19.09 8.66 -15.97
N GLN A 290 -19.29 7.91 -17.05
CA GLN A 290 -18.22 7.14 -17.72
C GLN A 290 -17.05 7.99 -18.22
N LYS A 291 -17.25 9.31 -18.40
CA LYS A 291 -16.19 10.23 -18.82
C LYS A 291 -15.04 10.27 -17.79
N TYR A 292 -15.35 10.05 -16.50
CA TYR A 292 -14.38 10.10 -15.41
C TYR A 292 -13.27 9.07 -15.54
N ILE A 293 -13.57 7.90 -16.09
CA ILE A 293 -12.64 6.79 -16.26
C ILE A 293 -12.19 6.58 -17.72
N ARG A 294 -12.48 7.56 -18.61
CA ARG A 294 -12.20 7.41 -20.04
C ARG A 294 -10.70 7.32 -20.35
N ASN A 295 -9.87 8.01 -19.58
CA ASN A 295 -8.44 8.15 -19.81
C ASN A 295 -7.59 7.19 -18.96
N LEU A 296 -8.17 6.11 -18.44
CA LEU A 296 -7.44 5.05 -17.74
C LEU A 296 -6.67 4.15 -18.70
#